data_b22e82dd9891d8127c00776c39de3ef8
#
_entry.id   b22e82dd9891d8127c00776c39de3ef8
#
_cell.length_a   1.000
_cell.length_b   1.000
_cell.length_c   1.000
_cell.angle_alpha   90.00
_cell.angle_beta   90.00
_cell.angle_gamma   90.00
#
_symmetry.space_group_name_H-M   'P 1'
#
loop_
_entity.id
_entity.type
_entity.pdbx_description
1 polymer ?
#
loop_
_entity_poly.entity_id
_entity_poly.type
_entity_poly.pdbx_seq_one_letter_code
_entity_poly.pdbx_strand_id
1 'polypeptide(L)'
;MDIEKFRVAVLKAQLAAGDDVQELLAAMKEDSRVSVRKLAAAYMRQKIREEAERERVLHMYTQETAYYNQGLYHVAGIDEAGRGPAAGPVMVAAVILPPYWECPGLNDSKKVPPAKRDLLYDKIMAEAVAVSCMAKSEKEIDELDIYHATMQGMYDAVNGLAVPAEAVLVDAMPLRELTVPHKSLVHGDALSASIAAASIIAKVTRDRLMVEYDKKYPQYGFAVHKGYLTKMHMEALREYGPCPIHRRSFEPIKSMVKGLSE
;
A
#
# COMPACT_ATOMS: atom_id res chain seq x y z
N MET A 1 -12.88 -13.41 -41.44
CA MET A 1 -14.07 -12.63 -41.01
C MET A 1 -14.20 -11.37 -41.86
N ASP A 2 -15.37 -11.10 -42.45
CA ASP A 2 -15.62 -9.84 -43.18
C ASP A 2 -16.06 -8.75 -42.20
N ILE A 3 -15.17 -7.81 -41.90
CA ILE A 3 -15.39 -6.74 -40.92
C ILE A 3 -15.64 -5.37 -41.56
N GLU A 4 -15.57 -5.25 -42.87
CA GLU A 4 -15.71 -3.96 -43.58
C GLU A 4 -17.06 -3.28 -43.34
N LYS A 5 -18.10 -4.07 -43.09
CA LYS A 5 -19.47 -3.62 -42.81
C LYS A 5 -19.65 -3.07 -41.39
N PHE A 6 -18.75 -3.36 -40.48
CA PHE A 6 -18.88 -2.95 -39.07
C PHE A 6 -18.29 -1.57 -38.81
N ARG A 7 -19.03 -0.76 -38.06
CA ARG A 7 -18.51 0.50 -37.52
C ARG A 7 -17.44 0.24 -36.48
N VAL A 8 -16.48 1.15 -36.31
CA VAL A 8 -15.40 1.05 -35.33
C VAL A 8 -15.92 0.80 -33.88
N ALA A 9 -17.07 1.42 -33.52
CA ALA A 9 -17.71 1.20 -32.23
C ALA A 9 -18.17 -0.25 -31.99
N VAL A 10 -18.67 -0.92 -33.04
CA VAL A 10 -19.09 -2.34 -33.00
C VAL A 10 -17.88 -3.25 -32.82
N LEU A 11 -16.80 -3.01 -33.57
CA LEU A 11 -15.56 -3.76 -33.45
C LEU A 11 -14.95 -3.61 -32.06
N LYS A 12 -15.03 -2.39 -31.46
CA LYS A 12 -14.60 -2.14 -30.06
C LYS A 12 -15.43 -2.93 -29.05
N ALA A 13 -16.76 -3.02 -29.28
CA ALA A 13 -17.64 -3.80 -28.39
C ALA A 13 -17.36 -5.32 -28.53
N GLN A 14 -17.10 -5.83 -29.72
CA GLN A 14 -16.72 -7.23 -29.95
C GLN A 14 -15.39 -7.58 -29.29
N LEU A 15 -14.38 -6.71 -29.40
CA LEU A 15 -13.11 -6.89 -28.67
C LEU A 15 -13.32 -6.95 -27.13
N ALA A 16 -14.28 -6.16 -26.61
CA ALA A 16 -14.59 -6.15 -25.18
C ALA A 16 -15.39 -7.39 -24.74
N ALA A 17 -16.21 -7.96 -25.63
CA ALA A 17 -16.99 -9.18 -25.36
C ALA A 17 -16.12 -10.45 -25.25
N GLY A 18 -14.94 -10.45 -25.90
CA GLY A 18 -13.97 -11.56 -25.73
C GLY A 18 -14.18 -12.74 -26.68
N ASP A 19 -15.22 -12.73 -27.53
CA ASP A 19 -15.49 -13.81 -28.47
C ASP A 19 -14.63 -13.67 -29.73
N ASP A 20 -13.99 -14.74 -30.18
CA ASP A 20 -13.18 -14.84 -31.41
C ASP A 20 -12.16 -13.70 -31.61
N VAL A 21 -11.60 -13.17 -30.51
CA VAL A 21 -10.73 -11.98 -30.52
C VAL A 21 -9.51 -12.15 -31.44
N GLN A 22 -8.96 -13.35 -31.56
CA GLN A 22 -7.77 -13.58 -32.39
C GLN A 22 -8.07 -13.41 -33.88
N GLU A 23 -9.20 -14.00 -34.37
CA GLU A 23 -9.64 -13.86 -35.76
C GLU A 23 -10.03 -12.42 -36.07
N LEU A 24 -10.75 -11.77 -35.14
CA LEU A 24 -11.13 -10.37 -35.26
C LEU A 24 -9.91 -9.45 -35.36
N LEU A 25 -8.91 -9.62 -34.50
CA LEU A 25 -7.67 -8.84 -34.53
C LEU A 25 -6.86 -9.07 -35.82
N ALA A 26 -6.80 -10.30 -36.34
CA ALA A 26 -6.16 -10.59 -37.61
C ALA A 26 -6.84 -9.82 -38.76
N ALA A 27 -8.16 -9.87 -38.83
CA ALA A 27 -8.93 -9.11 -39.84
C ALA A 27 -8.76 -7.59 -39.65
N MET A 28 -8.77 -7.08 -38.44
CA MET A 28 -8.61 -5.65 -38.17
C MET A 28 -7.21 -5.11 -38.52
N LYS A 29 -6.15 -5.91 -38.45
CA LYS A 29 -4.79 -5.52 -38.86
C LYS A 29 -4.69 -5.25 -40.37
N GLU A 30 -5.40 -6.02 -41.15
CA GLU A 30 -5.42 -5.95 -42.61
C GLU A 30 -6.50 -5.00 -43.17
N ASP A 31 -7.34 -4.41 -42.29
CA ASP A 31 -8.43 -3.52 -42.69
C ASP A 31 -7.90 -2.25 -43.39
N SER A 32 -8.56 -1.84 -44.47
CA SER A 32 -8.20 -0.63 -45.22
C SER A 32 -8.28 0.65 -44.39
N ARG A 33 -9.17 0.70 -43.40
CA ARG A 33 -9.42 1.86 -42.51
C ARG A 33 -8.35 2.02 -41.46
N VAL A 34 -7.65 3.14 -41.49
CA VAL A 34 -6.59 3.49 -40.48
C VAL A 34 -7.09 3.45 -39.03
N SER A 35 -8.37 3.87 -38.83
CA SER A 35 -8.99 3.87 -37.51
C SER A 35 -9.16 2.46 -36.91
N VAL A 36 -9.48 1.46 -37.77
CA VAL A 36 -9.61 0.05 -37.34
C VAL A 36 -8.24 -0.54 -36.98
N ARG A 37 -7.23 -0.31 -37.85
CA ARG A 37 -5.84 -0.74 -37.51
C ARG A 37 -5.31 -0.12 -36.24
N LYS A 38 -5.59 1.19 -36.01
CA LYS A 38 -5.22 1.87 -34.76
C LYS A 38 -5.91 1.27 -33.52
N LEU A 39 -7.20 0.90 -33.65
CA LEU A 39 -7.95 0.24 -32.57
C LEU A 39 -7.35 -1.13 -32.26
N ALA A 40 -7.06 -1.97 -33.25
CA ALA A 40 -6.40 -3.26 -33.07
C ALA A 40 -5.04 -3.10 -32.37
N ALA A 41 -4.20 -2.17 -32.82
CA ALA A 41 -2.91 -1.91 -32.24
C ALA A 41 -3.01 -1.38 -30.79
N ALA A 42 -4.01 -0.55 -30.47
CA ALA A 42 -4.26 -0.07 -29.12
C ALA A 42 -4.69 -1.21 -28.18
N TYR A 43 -5.59 -2.08 -28.62
CA TYR A 43 -6.03 -3.25 -27.88
C TYR A 43 -4.87 -4.21 -27.57
N MET A 44 -4.05 -4.53 -28.59
CA MET A 44 -2.89 -5.39 -28.39
C MET A 44 -1.89 -4.80 -27.39
N ARG A 45 -1.58 -3.50 -27.48
CA ARG A 45 -0.70 -2.83 -26.51
C ARG A 45 -1.28 -2.87 -25.09
N GLN A 46 -2.60 -2.73 -24.97
CA GLN A 46 -3.27 -2.85 -23.68
C GLN A 46 -3.11 -4.26 -23.12
N LYS A 47 -3.37 -5.30 -23.92
CA LYS A 47 -3.23 -6.71 -23.50
C LYS A 47 -1.80 -7.07 -23.10
N ILE A 48 -0.80 -6.61 -23.83
CA ILE A 48 0.61 -6.79 -23.45
C ILE A 48 0.92 -6.14 -22.10
N ARG A 49 0.37 -4.94 -21.84
CA ARG A 49 0.56 -4.26 -20.56
C ARG A 49 -0.15 -4.98 -19.41
N GLU A 50 -1.36 -5.48 -19.63
CA GLU A 50 -2.13 -6.24 -18.65
C GLU A 50 -1.38 -7.52 -18.26
N GLU A 51 -0.85 -8.26 -19.25
CA GLU A 51 -0.08 -9.48 -18.99
C GLU A 51 1.25 -9.18 -18.27
N ALA A 52 2.00 -8.19 -18.72
CA ALA A 52 3.24 -7.78 -18.05
C ALA A 52 2.99 -7.34 -16.61
N GLU A 53 1.87 -6.66 -16.34
CA GLU A 53 1.49 -6.28 -14.98
C GLU A 53 1.08 -7.48 -14.13
N ARG A 54 0.37 -8.44 -14.71
CA ARG A 54 0.04 -9.71 -14.06
C ARG A 54 1.30 -10.49 -13.68
N GLU A 55 2.23 -10.66 -14.62
CA GLU A 55 3.51 -11.31 -14.38
C GLU A 55 4.30 -10.58 -13.28
N ARG A 56 4.32 -9.25 -13.30
CA ARG A 56 4.98 -8.45 -12.26
C ARG A 56 4.40 -8.72 -10.88
N VAL A 57 3.07 -8.74 -10.73
CA VAL A 57 2.40 -9.02 -9.46
C VAL A 57 2.67 -10.46 -9.01
N LEU A 58 2.62 -11.43 -9.92
CA LEU A 58 2.98 -12.82 -9.59
C LEU A 58 4.43 -12.97 -9.14
N HIS A 59 5.34 -12.20 -9.73
CA HIS A 59 6.75 -12.20 -9.31
C HIS A 59 6.94 -11.68 -7.88
N MET A 60 6.06 -10.80 -7.39
CA MET A 60 6.08 -10.34 -5.99
C MET A 60 5.78 -11.46 -4.98
N TYR A 61 5.21 -12.60 -5.43
CA TYR A 61 4.99 -13.77 -4.56
C TYR A 61 6.22 -14.69 -4.42
N THR A 62 7.38 -14.30 -4.94
CA THR A 62 8.61 -15.12 -4.87
C THR A 62 8.98 -15.48 -3.43
N GLN A 63 8.79 -14.57 -2.49
CA GLN A 63 9.11 -14.80 -1.07
C GLN A 63 8.05 -15.69 -0.41
N GLU A 64 6.78 -15.44 -0.65
CA GLU A 64 5.66 -16.24 -0.16
C GLU A 64 5.70 -17.67 -0.71
N THR A 65 6.04 -17.84 -1.99
CA THR A 65 6.17 -19.15 -2.65
C THR A 65 7.18 -20.06 -1.94
N ALA A 66 8.24 -19.51 -1.36
CA ALA A 66 9.20 -20.31 -0.59
C ALA A 66 8.55 -20.95 0.66
N TYR A 67 7.53 -20.34 1.24
CA TYR A 67 6.75 -20.90 2.33
C TYR A 67 5.60 -21.80 1.84
N TYR A 68 4.93 -21.44 0.75
CA TYR A 68 3.90 -22.28 0.13
C TYR A 68 4.43 -23.65 -0.26
N ASN A 69 5.67 -23.73 -0.75
CA ASN A 69 6.34 -24.99 -1.06
C ASN A 69 6.65 -25.87 0.17
N GLN A 70 6.53 -25.29 1.38
CA GLN A 70 6.66 -25.99 2.66
C GLN A 70 5.28 -26.32 3.27
N GLY A 71 4.17 -26.00 2.60
CA GLY A 71 2.82 -26.20 3.09
C GLY A 71 2.31 -25.10 4.02
N LEU A 72 3.03 -23.96 4.12
CA LEU A 72 2.66 -22.81 4.94
C LEU A 72 1.97 -21.76 4.04
N TYR A 73 0.66 -21.69 4.09
CA TYR A 73 -0.14 -20.84 3.18
C TYR A 73 -0.56 -19.51 3.78
N HIS A 74 -0.61 -19.39 5.11
CA HIS A 74 -0.94 -18.15 5.80
C HIS A 74 0.34 -17.32 6.05
N VAL A 75 0.90 -16.75 4.98
CA VAL A 75 2.09 -15.91 5.05
C VAL A 75 1.67 -14.46 5.26
N ALA A 76 1.96 -13.90 6.43
CA ALA A 76 1.69 -12.50 6.74
C ALA A 76 2.82 -11.60 6.24
N GLY A 77 2.48 -10.54 5.52
CA GLY A 77 3.38 -9.41 5.25
C GLY A 77 3.14 -8.29 6.25
N ILE A 78 4.19 -7.64 6.72
CA ILE A 78 4.13 -6.53 7.70
C ILE A 78 4.86 -5.32 7.14
N ASP A 79 4.24 -4.15 7.28
CA ASP A 79 4.85 -2.84 7.00
C ASP A 79 4.26 -1.76 7.91
N GLU A 80 4.90 -0.59 7.96
CA GLU A 80 4.46 0.54 8.75
C GLU A 80 4.35 1.84 7.93
N ALA A 81 3.56 2.76 8.44
CA ALA A 81 3.47 4.13 7.93
C ALA A 81 3.56 5.15 9.07
N GLY A 82 4.36 6.19 8.86
CA GLY A 82 4.41 7.30 9.81
C GLY A 82 5.54 7.27 10.82
N ARG A 83 6.69 6.66 10.55
CA ARG A 83 7.87 6.74 11.43
C ARG A 83 8.50 8.13 11.46
N GLY A 84 8.62 8.78 10.30
CA GLY A 84 9.33 10.06 10.17
C GLY A 84 8.56 11.35 10.55
N PRO A 85 7.22 11.43 10.51
CA PRO A 85 6.48 12.63 10.89
C PRO A 85 6.68 13.03 12.35
N ALA A 86 6.63 14.34 12.64
CA ALA A 86 6.68 14.90 14.01
C ALA A 86 5.31 14.91 14.70
N ALA A 87 4.23 14.53 14.01
CA ALA A 87 2.89 14.44 14.56
C ALA A 87 2.14 13.21 14.06
N GLY A 88 1.24 12.71 14.90
CA GLY A 88 0.42 11.53 14.63
C GLY A 88 1.11 10.21 14.96
N PRO A 89 0.32 9.11 15.05
CA PRO A 89 0.84 7.79 15.41
C PRO A 89 1.68 7.18 14.29
N VAL A 90 2.43 6.13 14.63
CA VAL A 90 2.88 5.15 13.65
C VAL A 90 1.80 4.08 13.50
N MET A 91 1.41 3.78 12.27
CA MET A 91 0.47 2.71 11.94
C MET A 91 1.26 1.53 11.43
N VAL A 92 0.97 0.35 11.95
CA VAL A 92 1.58 -0.91 11.53
C VAL A 92 0.48 -1.84 11.07
N ALA A 93 0.63 -2.44 9.89
CA ALA A 93 -0.32 -3.41 9.38
C ALA A 93 0.33 -4.77 9.14
N ALA A 94 -0.45 -5.83 9.36
CA ALA A 94 -0.16 -7.19 8.97
C ALA A 94 -1.28 -7.69 8.05
N VAL A 95 -0.92 -8.31 6.91
CA VAL A 95 -1.87 -8.77 5.91
C VAL A 95 -1.50 -10.19 5.46
N ILE A 96 -2.48 -11.10 5.49
CA ILE A 96 -2.40 -12.42 4.85
C ILE A 96 -3.25 -12.38 3.59
N LEU A 97 -2.62 -12.56 2.43
CA LEU A 97 -3.33 -12.63 1.14
C LEU A 97 -3.64 -14.09 0.78
N PRO A 98 -4.70 -14.34 -0.03
CA PRO A 98 -4.85 -15.64 -0.69
C PRO A 98 -3.61 -15.94 -1.55
N PRO A 99 -3.15 -17.21 -1.64
CA PRO A 99 -2.01 -17.55 -2.48
C PRO A 99 -2.20 -17.09 -3.93
N TYR A 100 -1.19 -16.41 -4.47
CA TYR A 100 -1.17 -15.88 -5.83
C TYR A 100 -2.35 -14.95 -6.18
N TRP A 101 -2.89 -14.24 -5.17
CA TRP A 101 -3.98 -13.28 -5.38
C TRP A 101 -3.63 -12.21 -6.42
N GLU A 102 -4.46 -12.11 -7.45
CA GLU A 102 -4.24 -11.19 -8.56
C GLU A 102 -4.77 -9.79 -8.23
N CYS A 103 -3.87 -8.86 -8.07
CA CYS A 103 -4.20 -7.45 -7.81
C CYS A 103 -3.34 -6.51 -8.67
N PRO A 104 -3.77 -6.25 -9.92
CA PRO A 104 -3.06 -5.31 -10.79
C PRO A 104 -2.88 -3.94 -10.13
N GLY A 105 -1.65 -3.46 -10.13
CA GLY A 105 -1.28 -2.18 -9.53
C GLY A 105 -0.85 -2.25 -8.07
N LEU A 106 -0.87 -3.42 -7.44
CA LEU A 106 -0.26 -3.63 -6.13
C LEU A 106 1.24 -3.30 -6.21
N ASN A 107 1.72 -2.45 -5.31
CA ASN A 107 3.10 -1.98 -5.25
C ASN A 107 3.34 -1.27 -3.91
N ASP A 108 4.60 -0.92 -3.61
CA ASP A 108 4.97 0.04 -2.58
C ASP A 108 4.00 1.24 -2.56
N SER A 109 3.42 1.52 -1.40
CA SER A 109 2.36 2.54 -1.25
C SER A 109 2.79 3.94 -1.69
N LYS A 110 4.10 4.24 -1.64
CA LYS A 110 4.67 5.54 -2.06
C LYS A 110 4.70 5.68 -3.58
N LYS A 111 4.73 4.57 -4.33
CA LYS A 111 4.70 4.53 -5.80
C LYS A 111 3.28 4.51 -6.36
N VAL A 112 2.27 4.26 -5.54
CA VAL A 112 0.87 4.20 -5.95
C VAL A 112 0.20 5.57 -5.76
N PRO A 113 -0.43 6.15 -6.81
CA PRO A 113 -1.19 7.40 -6.67
C PRO A 113 -2.32 7.29 -5.63
N PRO A 114 -2.67 8.37 -4.89
CA PRO A 114 -3.63 8.32 -3.79
C PRO A 114 -4.97 7.66 -4.15
N ALA A 115 -5.63 8.09 -5.24
CA ALA A 115 -6.92 7.53 -5.65
C ALA A 115 -6.84 6.02 -5.98
N LYS A 116 -5.73 5.55 -6.56
CA LYS A 116 -5.51 4.13 -6.83
C LYS A 116 -5.22 3.37 -5.55
N ARG A 117 -4.53 4.00 -4.60
CA ARG A 117 -4.23 3.42 -3.29
C ARG A 117 -5.50 3.17 -2.47
N ASP A 118 -6.47 4.09 -2.52
CA ASP A 118 -7.78 3.89 -1.88
C ASP A 118 -8.53 2.69 -2.47
N LEU A 119 -8.53 2.53 -3.80
CA LEU A 119 -9.13 1.35 -4.46
C LEU A 119 -8.44 0.03 -4.07
N LEU A 120 -7.10 0.04 -3.98
CA LEU A 120 -6.33 -1.12 -3.52
C LEU A 120 -6.63 -1.45 -2.06
N TYR A 121 -6.74 -0.43 -1.20
CA TYR A 121 -7.13 -0.59 0.19
C TYR A 121 -8.47 -1.31 0.31
N ASP A 122 -9.49 -0.82 -0.39
CA ASP A 122 -10.84 -1.42 -0.34
C ASP A 122 -10.83 -2.87 -0.86
N LYS A 123 -10.07 -3.15 -1.92
CA LYS A 123 -9.90 -4.50 -2.46
C LYS A 123 -9.17 -5.43 -1.49
N ILE A 124 -8.08 -4.98 -0.86
CA ILE A 124 -7.35 -5.77 0.15
C ILE A 124 -8.27 -6.08 1.33
N MET A 125 -8.99 -5.09 1.85
CA MET A 125 -9.93 -5.28 2.97
C MET A 125 -11.04 -6.27 2.66
N ALA A 126 -11.48 -6.36 1.41
CA ALA A 126 -12.55 -7.26 0.97
C ALA A 126 -12.08 -8.70 0.69
N GLU A 127 -10.86 -8.87 0.21
CA GLU A 127 -10.40 -10.14 -0.37
C GLU A 127 -9.24 -10.81 0.40
N ALA A 128 -8.57 -10.11 1.32
CA ALA A 128 -7.51 -10.70 2.13
C ALA A 128 -8.06 -11.78 3.09
N VAL A 129 -7.26 -12.80 3.39
CA VAL A 129 -7.57 -13.84 4.37
C VAL A 129 -7.67 -13.24 5.78
N ALA A 130 -6.75 -12.36 6.12
CA ALA A 130 -6.77 -11.60 7.37
C ALA A 130 -6.03 -10.26 7.22
N VAL A 131 -6.52 -9.25 7.91
CA VAL A 131 -5.90 -7.92 8.02
C VAL A 131 -5.93 -7.50 9.48
N SER A 132 -4.80 -7.01 9.96
CA SER A 132 -4.68 -6.33 11.26
C SER A 132 -3.96 -5.02 11.05
N CYS A 133 -4.41 -3.94 11.71
CA CYS A 133 -3.75 -2.63 11.64
C CYS A 133 -3.77 -1.99 13.02
N MET A 134 -2.59 -1.77 13.59
CA MET A 134 -2.38 -1.27 14.95
C MET A 134 -1.75 0.12 14.90
N ALA A 135 -2.21 0.99 15.80
CA ALA A 135 -1.62 2.30 16.02
C ALA A 135 -0.73 2.28 17.26
N LYS A 136 0.46 2.84 17.15
CA LYS A 136 1.24 3.27 18.31
C LYS A 136 1.16 4.79 18.41
N SER A 137 0.58 5.23 19.50
CA SER A 137 0.31 6.65 19.78
C SER A 137 1.60 7.46 19.94
N GLU A 138 1.46 8.76 19.83
CA GLU A 138 2.54 9.72 20.07
C GLU A 138 3.16 9.54 21.47
N LYS A 139 2.33 9.22 22.48
CA LYS A 139 2.77 8.96 23.83
C LYS A 139 3.62 7.69 23.93
N GLU A 140 3.18 6.58 23.32
CA GLU A 140 3.97 5.34 23.28
C GLU A 140 5.30 5.55 22.53
N ILE A 141 5.30 6.37 21.45
CA ILE A 141 6.52 6.74 20.71
C ILE A 141 7.46 7.56 21.60
N ASP A 142 6.93 8.49 22.39
CA ASP A 142 7.74 9.31 23.30
C ASP A 142 8.32 8.50 24.50
N GLU A 143 7.61 7.46 24.94
CA GLU A 143 8.03 6.57 26.02
C GLU A 143 9.04 5.50 25.57
N LEU A 144 8.82 4.89 24.39
CA LEU A 144 9.59 3.73 23.91
C LEU A 144 10.70 4.07 22.91
N ASP A 145 10.70 5.25 22.32
CA ASP A 145 11.26 5.68 21.05
C ASP A 145 10.55 5.08 19.81
N ILE A 146 10.82 5.67 18.63
CA ILE A 146 10.14 5.28 17.39
C ILE A 146 10.50 3.87 16.91
N TYR A 147 11.73 3.40 17.17
CA TYR A 147 12.16 2.06 16.78
C TYR A 147 11.43 0.99 17.58
N HIS A 148 11.43 1.10 18.91
CA HIS A 148 10.78 0.13 19.80
C HIS A 148 9.25 0.20 19.70
N ALA A 149 8.66 1.40 19.56
CA ALA A 149 7.23 1.54 19.33
C ALA A 149 6.80 0.89 18.01
N THR A 150 7.59 1.05 16.93
CA THR A 150 7.31 0.38 15.65
C THR A 150 7.41 -1.14 15.81
N MET A 151 8.47 -1.63 16.42
CA MET A 151 8.69 -3.07 16.64
C MET A 151 7.56 -3.70 17.47
N GLN A 152 7.15 -3.06 18.56
CA GLN A 152 6.00 -3.51 19.36
C GLN A 152 4.70 -3.50 18.53
N GLY A 153 4.49 -2.46 17.72
CA GLY A 153 3.35 -2.40 16.81
C GLY A 153 3.34 -3.54 15.79
N MET A 154 4.50 -4.01 15.33
CA MET A 154 4.61 -5.16 14.43
C MET A 154 4.21 -6.47 15.12
N TYR A 155 4.66 -6.70 16.36
CA TYR A 155 4.19 -7.85 17.14
C TYR A 155 2.68 -7.79 17.39
N ASP A 156 2.16 -6.62 17.76
CA ASP A 156 0.73 -6.44 18.01
C ASP A 156 -0.09 -6.68 16.74
N ALA A 157 0.40 -6.24 15.58
CA ALA A 157 -0.26 -6.44 14.30
C ALA A 157 -0.32 -7.93 13.91
N VAL A 158 0.76 -8.69 14.10
CA VAL A 158 0.76 -10.15 13.88
C VAL A 158 -0.20 -10.86 14.82
N ASN A 159 -0.13 -10.53 16.11
CA ASN A 159 -0.99 -11.15 17.12
C ASN A 159 -2.47 -10.76 16.98
N GLY A 160 -2.76 -9.62 16.34
CA GLY A 160 -4.11 -9.14 16.06
C GLY A 160 -4.77 -9.73 14.81
N LEU A 161 -4.07 -10.59 14.05
CA LEU A 161 -4.66 -11.26 12.89
C LEU A 161 -5.73 -12.26 13.34
N ALA A 162 -6.91 -12.20 12.70
CA ALA A 162 -8.02 -13.13 12.97
C ALA A 162 -7.71 -14.58 12.57
N VAL A 163 -6.82 -14.75 11.58
CA VAL A 163 -6.25 -16.04 11.18
C VAL A 163 -4.78 -16.01 11.56
N PRO A 164 -4.27 -16.96 12.37
CA PRO A 164 -2.86 -16.99 12.76
C PRO A 164 -1.92 -17.10 11.56
N ALA A 165 -0.84 -16.32 11.57
CA ALA A 165 0.19 -16.44 10.57
C ALA A 165 1.02 -17.73 10.78
N GLU A 166 1.26 -18.48 9.70
CA GLU A 166 2.15 -19.65 9.67
C GLU A 166 3.59 -19.27 9.34
N ALA A 167 3.76 -18.12 8.65
CA ALA A 167 5.06 -17.50 8.39
C ALA A 167 4.89 -15.98 8.29
N VAL A 168 5.98 -15.22 8.48
CA VAL A 168 5.95 -13.76 8.50
C VAL A 168 7.08 -13.17 7.63
N LEU A 169 6.70 -12.23 6.76
CA LEU A 169 7.61 -11.39 5.98
C LEU A 169 7.51 -9.95 6.51
N VAL A 170 8.64 -9.32 6.80
CA VAL A 170 8.70 -8.00 7.45
C VAL A 170 9.49 -7.03 6.59
N ASP A 171 9.01 -5.79 6.42
CA ASP A 171 9.84 -4.75 5.82
C ASP A 171 10.90 -4.27 6.83
N ALA A 172 12.17 -4.51 6.49
CA ALA A 172 13.40 -4.04 7.12
C ALA A 172 13.61 -4.23 8.64
N MET A 173 12.57 -4.59 9.44
CA MET A 173 12.68 -4.70 10.90
C MET A 173 12.95 -6.14 11.35
N PRO A 174 13.91 -6.39 12.27
CA PRO A 174 14.17 -7.73 12.81
C PRO A 174 13.20 -8.05 13.96
N LEU A 175 12.26 -8.98 13.75
CA LEU A 175 11.32 -9.45 14.78
C LEU A 175 11.81 -10.78 15.37
N ARG A 176 12.76 -10.73 16.31
CA ARG A 176 13.45 -11.93 16.83
C ARG A 176 12.61 -12.81 17.76
N GLU A 177 11.50 -12.28 18.31
CA GLU A 177 10.64 -12.98 19.27
C GLU A 177 9.46 -13.72 18.60
N LEU A 178 9.34 -13.66 17.26
CA LEU A 178 8.36 -14.45 16.55
C LEU A 178 8.71 -15.94 16.63
N THR A 179 7.71 -16.75 17.02
CA THR A 179 7.86 -18.21 17.13
C THR A 179 7.67 -18.94 15.82
N VAL A 180 7.07 -18.28 14.82
CA VAL A 180 6.89 -18.81 13.46
C VAL A 180 8.07 -18.47 12.56
N PRO A 181 8.31 -19.23 11.48
CA PRO A 181 9.30 -18.88 10.47
C PRO A 181 9.08 -17.44 9.97
N HIS A 182 10.15 -16.65 9.95
CA HIS A 182 10.05 -15.27 9.51
C HIS A 182 11.29 -14.79 8.76
N LYS A 183 11.14 -13.75 7.95
CA LYS A 183 12.22 -13.14 7.18
C LYS A 183 12.03 -11.63 7.09
N SER A 184 13.08 -10.87 7.40
CA SER A 184 13.13 -9.43 7.15
C SER A 184 13.70 -9.16 5.77
N LEU A 185 13.05 -8.29 5.01
CA LEU A 185 13.40 -7.94 3.63
C LEU A 185 13.63 -6.44 3.55
N VAL A 186 14.81 -6.02 3.13
CA VAL A 186 15.06 -4.61 2.79
C VAL A 186 14.29 -4.28 1.51
N HIS A 187 13.48 -3.22 1.53
CA HIS A 187 12.52 -2.89 0.48
C HIS A 187 11.49 -4.00 0.22
N GLY A 188 11.02 -4.64 1.28
CA GLY A 188 10.08 -5.75 1.22
C GLY A 188 8.77 -5.41 0.52
N ASP A 189 8.31 -4.16 0.63
CA ASP A 189 7.14 -3.59 -0.05
C ASP A 189 7.23 -3.61 -1.60
N ALA A 190 8.44 -3.72 -2.15
CA ALA A 190 8.67 -3.92 -3.58
C ALA A 190 8.87 -5.41 -3.97
N LEU A 191 9.14 -6.29 -2.99
CA LEU A 191 9.58 -7.67 -3.21
C LEU A 191 8.56 -8.74 -2.79
N SER A 192 7.57 -8.37 -1.95
CA SER A 192 6.56 -9.26 -1.39
C SER A 192 5.17 -8.65 -1.59
N ALA A 193 4.25 -9.45 -2.11
CA ALA A 193 2.87 -9.03 -2.30
C ALA A 193 2.16 -8.75 -0.97
N SER A 194 2.41 -9.58 0.05
CA SER A 194 1.82 -9.43 1.38
C SER A 194 2.35 -8.18 2.10
N ILE A 195 3.65 -7.87 1.98
CA ILE A 195 4.23 -6.62 2.54
C ILE A 195 3.69 -5.40 1.79
N ALA A 196 3.60 -5.45 0.45
CA ALA A 196 3.00 -4.36 -0.32
C ALA A 196 1.54 -4.08 0.08
N ALA A 197 0.76 -5.12 0.33
CA ALA A 197 -0.60 -4.99 0.84
C ALA A 197 -0.62 -4.34 2.23
N ALA A 198 0.26 -4.76 3.14
CA ALA A 198 0.41 -4.15 4.46
C ALA A 198 0.80 -2.67 4.38
N SER A 199 1.73 -2.31 3.46
CA SER A 199 2.11 -0.92 3.16
C SER A 199 0.90 -0.06 2.78
N ILE A 200 0.04 -0.56 1.89
CA ILE A 200 -1.20 0.13 1.49
C ILE A 200 -2.13 0.31 2.69
N ILE A 201 -2.38 -0.75 3.48
CA ILE A 201 -3.28 -0.69 4.65
C ILE A 201 -2.76 0.31 5.68
N ALA A 202 -1.50 0.21 6.08
CA ALA A 202 -0.90 1.13 7.05
C ALA A 202 -0.95 2.59 6.56
N LYS A 203 -0.59 2.82 5.29
CA LYS A 203 -0.55 4.17 4.69
C LYS A 203 -1.92 4.80 4.58
N VAL A 204 -2.91 4.11 4.05
CA VAL A 204 -4.27 4.66 3.88
C VAL A 204 -4.94 4.90 5.23
N THR A 205 -4.82 3.96 6.15
CA THR A 205 -5.38 4.10 7.51
C THR A 205 -4.78 5.32 8.21
N ARG A 206 -3.45 5.48 8.14
CA ARG A 206 -2.79 6.65 8.72
C ARG A 206 -3.22 7.96 8.04
N ASP A 207 -3.22 8.01 6.72
CA ASP A 207 -3.56 9.23 5.98
C ASP A 207 -5.00 9.68 6.26
N ARG A 208 -5.95 8.74 6.39
CA ARG A 208 -7.34 9.01 6.78
C ARG A 208 -7.41 9.55 8.22
N LEU A 209 -6.67 8.97 9.16
CA LEU A 209 -6.59 9.48 10.54
C LEU A 209 -6.01 10.90 10.61
N MET A 210 -4.98 11.20 9.81
CA MET A 210 -4.41 12.55 9.77
C MET A 210 -5.38 13.59 9.18
N VAL A 211 -6.32 13.19 8.32
CA VAL A 211 -7.42 14.05 7.85
C VAL A 211 -8.42 14.31 8.99
N GLU A 212 -8.71 13.33 9.83
CA GLU A 212 -9.57 13.55 11.01
C GLU A 212 -8.89 14.47 12.05
N TYR A 213 -7.58 14.32 12.23
CA TYR A 213 -6.82 15.24 13.10
C TYR A 213 -6.77 16.67 12.53
N ASP A 214 -6.79 16.85 11.21
CA ASP A 214 -6.89 18.18 10.59
C ASP A 214 -8.20 18.89 10.95
N LYS A 215 -9.31 18.15 11.00
CA LYS A 215 -10.62 18.71 11.45
C LYS A 215 -10.56 19.17 12.90
N LYS A 216 -9.82 18.48 13.75
CA LYS A 216 -9.66 18.78 15.18
C LYS A 216 -8.64 19.90 15.43
N TYR A 217 -7.64 20.02 14.59
CA TYR A 217 -6.53 20.98 14.71
C TYR A 217 -6.27 21.67 13.36
N PRO A 218 -7.26 22.43 12.82
CA PRO A 218 -7.21 22.93 11.44
C PRO A 218 -6.07 23.92 11.17
N GLN A 219 -5.53 24.55 12.21
CA GLN A 219 -4.42 25.51 12.09
C GLN A 219 -3.10 24.88 11.64
N TYR A 220 -2.92 23.54 11.73
CA TYR A 220 -1.66 22.88 11.38
C TYR A 220 -1.61 22.38 9.94
N GLY A 221 -2.74 22.04 9.31
CA GLY A 221 -2.81 21.53 7.94
C GLY A 221 -2.41 20.05 7.80
N PHE A 222 -2.74 19.22 8.79
CA PHE A 222 -2.40 17.79 8.81
C PHE A 222 -2.98 17.00 7.63
N ALA A 223 -4.11 17.44 7.06
CA ALA A 223 -4.67 16.82 5.87
C ALA A 223 -3.74 16.93 4.65
N VAL A 224 -2.85 17.93 4.59
CA VAL A 224 -1.91 18.13 3.49
C VAL A 224 -0.63 17.34 3.72
N HIS A 225 0.10 17.66 4.78
CA HIS A 225 1.45 17.13 5.01
C HIS A 225 1.52 15.91 5.93
N LYS A 226 0.38 15.41 6.43
CA LYS A 226 0.30 14.19 7.23
C LYS A 226 1.23 14.14 8.45
N GLY A 227 1.57 15.30 9.03
CA GLY A 227 2.44 15.46 10.19
C GLY A 227 3.94 15.59 9.86
N TYR A 228 4.35 15.56 8.58
CA TYR A 228 5.73 15.84 8.20
C TYR A 228 6.06 17.32 8.38
N LEU A 229 7.34 17.61 8.72
CA LEU A 229 7.82 18.96 8.97
C LEU A 229 8.04 19.74 7.67
N THR A 230 6.95 20.07 7.00
CA THR A 230 6.95 21.00 5.87
C THR A 230 7.07 22.45 6.35
N LYS A 231 7.33 23.39 5.43
CA LYS A 231 7.35 24.82 5.75
C LYS A 231 6.05 25.26 6.44
N MET A 232 4.90 24.86 5.92
CA MET A 232 3.57 25.15 6.49
C MET A 232 3.45 24.64 7.93
N HIS A 233 3.86 23.38 8.19
CA HIS A 233 3.80 22.80 9.52
C HIS A 233 4.73 23.52 10.51
N MET A 234 5.94 23.90 10.06
CA MET A 234 6.89 24.66 10.88
C MET A 234 6.39 26.07 11.21
N GLU A 235 5.69 26.72 10.29
CA GLU A 235 5.09 28.04 10.51
C GLU A 235 3.96 27.92 11.55
N ALA A 236 3.06 26.93 11.41
CA ALA A 236 2.00 26.65 12.39
C ALA A 236 2.58 26.34 13.79
N LEU A 237 3.66 25.55 13.88
CA LEU A 237 4.33 25.27 15.14
C LEU A 237 4.93 26.51 15.82
N ARG A 238 5.47 27.46 15.04
CA ARG A 238 5.98 28.73 15.59
C ARG A 238 4.85 29.64 16.12
N GLU A 239 3.71 29.61 15.46
CA GLU A 239 2.57 30.48 15.80
C GLU A 239 1.72 29.92 16.93
N TYR A 240 1.40 28.60 16.89
CA TYR A 240 0.43 27.97 17.81
C TYR A 240 1.10 27.02 18.83
N GLY A 241 2.40 26.78 18.73
CA GLY A 241 3.09 25.78 19.53
C GLY A 241 2.70 24.33 19.17
N PRO A 242 3.19 23.32 19.91
CA PRO A 242 2.81 21.93 19.70
C PRO A 242 1.42 21.60 20.26
N CYS A 243 0.60 20.86 19.50
CA CYS A 243 -0.67 20.30 19.96
C CYS A 243 -0.51 18.87 20.51
N PRO A 244 -1.56 18.25 21.12
CA PRO A 244 -1.45 16.95 21.80
C PRO A 244 -0.96 15.78 20.92
N ILE A 245 -1.13 15.85 19.59
CA ILE A 245 -0.66 14.79 18.69
C ILE A 245 0.79 14.96 18.20
N HIS A 246 1.52 15.95 18.71
CA HIS A 246 2.93 16.10 18.39
C HIS A 246 3.80 15.20 19.29
N ARG A 247 4.81 14.59 18.68
CA ARG A 247 5.77 13.71 19.36
C ARG A 247 6.81 14.56 20.09
N ARG A 248 6.74 14.56 21.40
CA ARG A 248 7.61 15.39 22.26
C ARG A 248 9.07 14.96 22.26
N SER A 249 9.36 13.72 21.87
CA SER A 249 10.72 13.20 21.71
C SER A 249 11.38 13.63 20.38
N PHE A 250 10.61 14.15 19.41
CA PHE A 250 11.12 14.54 18.09
C PHE A 250 11.50 16.02 18.03
N GLU A 251 12.62 16.32 17.37
CA GLU A 251 12.95 17.72 17.06
C GLU A 251 12.07 18.23 15.90
N PRO A 252 11.66 19.50 15.90
CA PRO A 252 11.98 20.57 16.87
C PRO A 252 11.03 20.60 18.09
N ILE A 253 10.03 19.71 18.17
CA ILE A 253 9.01 19.70 19.22
C ILE A 253 9.67 19.58 20.61
N LYS A 254 10.66 18.70 20.74
CA LYS A 254 11.43 18.49 21.97
C LYS A 254 12.03 19.79 22.53
N SER A 255 12.67 20.57 21.66
CA SER A 255 13.26 21.86 22.04
C SER A 255 12.20 22.91 22.37
N MET A 256 11.07 22.95 21.63
CA MET A 256 9.97 23.87 21.90
C MET A 256 9.33 23.63 23.29
N VAL A 257 9.13 22.37 23.65
CA VAL A 257 8.51 22.02 24.97
C VAL A 257 9.45 22.33 26.12
N LYS A 258 10.76 22.11 25.97
CA LYS A 258 11.75 22.45 27.01
C LYS A 258 11.80 23.96 27.27
N GLY A 259 11.79 24.79 26.24
CA GLY A 259 11.79 26.25 26.37
C GLY A 259 10.50 26.86 26.96
N LEU A 260 9.42 26.08 27.11
CA LEU A 260 8.20 26.48 27.80
C LEU A 260 8.20 26.11 29.30
N SER A 261 9.19 25.34 29.76
CA SER A 261 9.31 24.83 31.13
C SER A 261 10.37 25.60 31.96
N GLU A 262 11.08 26.54 31.32
CA GLU A 262 12.00 27.53 31.92
C GLU A 262 11.30 28.89 32.02
#